data_393e0bfedd99f039d4f9f7f3ef69a827
#
_entry.id   393e0bfedd99f039d4f9f7f3ef69a827
#
_cell.length_a   1.000
_cell.length_b   1.000
_cell.length_c   1.000
_cell.angle_alpha   90.00
_cell.angle_beta   90.00
_cell.angle_gamma   90.00
#
_symmetry.space_group_name_H-M   'P 1'
#
loop_
_entity.id
_entity.type
_entity.pdbx_description
1 polymer ?
#
loop_
_entity_poly.entity_id
_entity_poly.type
_entity_poly.pdbx_seq_one_letter_code
_entity_poly.pdbx_strand_id
1 'polypeptide(L)'
;MTQPTQRRSVANKVRKKRDALLLLNLILLILNITGGLFLWKEYRAQPNQASAPKTSQVSQSTSSKEAKDSSSTSKSKENIKWVKQDQPIKLPILMYHAIHDMAPSEAANAGLIVSPATFESHLKALKEAGYYTLSPDEAYKALTENVLPENKKIIWLTFDDSLKDFYTQAYPILQKYQMKATNNVITGFVQAGREDILTLEEIKEMKQNGMSFEDHTVNHPDLSVSSPDAQNSELQDSKQFLDSNLSQTTTTVAYPSGRYSE
;
A
#
# COMPACT_ATOMS: atom_id res chain seq x y z
N MET A 1 -4.27 57.04 16.57
CA MET A 1 -2.96 57.19 15.94
C MET A 1 -1.88 56.57 16.88
N THR A 2 -1.39 55.37 16.58
CA THR A 2 -0.35 54.70 17.39
C THR A 2 1.00 55.32 17.07
N GLN A 3 1.75 55.70 18.12
CA GLN A 3 3.02 56.46 18.03
C GLN A 3 4.11 55.64 17.27
N PRO A 4 4.98 56.30 16.46
CA PRO A 4 6.02 55.64 15.62
C PRO A 4 7.03 54.80 16.40
N THR A 5 7.29 55.12 17.66
CA THR A 5 8.23 54.44 18.56
C THR A 5 7.78 53.02 18.94
N GLN A 6 6.49 52.82 19.12
CA GLN A 6 5.95 51.51 19.50
C GLN A 6 6.01 50.49 18.35
N ARG A 7 5.81 50.94 17.10
CA ARG A 7 5.93 50.06 15.89
C ARG A 7 7.39 49.61 15.68
N ARG A 8 8.39 50.45 15.91
CA ARG A 8 9.81 50.10 15.81
C ARG A 8 10.22 49.03 16.85
N SER A 9 9.74 49.15 18.09
CA SER A 9 10.02 48.17 19.15
C SER A 9 9.46 46.79 18.83
N VAL A 10 8.24 46.69 18.33
CA VAL A 10 7.61 45.42 17.95
C VAL A 10 8.33 44.78 16.75
N ALA A 11 8.66 45.57 15.72
CA ALA A 11 9.41 45.09 14.56
C ALA A 11 10.79 44.51 14.93
N ASN A 12 11.51 45.15 15.84
CA ASN A 12 12.81 44.68 16.32
C ASN A 12 12.68 43.39 17.14
N LYS A 13 11.60 43.21 17.91
CA LYS A 13 11.34 42.02 18.69
C LYS A 13 11.01 40.83 17.79
N VAL A 14 10.23 41.03 16.71
CA VAL A 14 9.91 40.03 15.71
C VAL A 14 11.14 39.62 14.93
N ARG A 15 11.97 40.59 14.50
CA ARG A 15 13.24 40.33 13.80
C ARG A 15 14.20 39.50 14.65
N LYS A 16 14.40 39.81 15.93
CA LYS A 16 15.26 39.04 16.85
C LYS A 16 14.76 37.61 17.03
N LYS A 17 13.41 37.37 17.11
CA LYS A 17 12.85 36.01 17.20
C LYS A 17 13.10 35.23 15.92
N ARG A 18 12.94 35.83 14.74
CA ARG A 18 13.21 35.20 13.45
C ARG A 18 14.69 34.83 13.31
N ASP A 19 15.59 35.74 13.67
CA ASP A 19 17.04 35.53 13.57
C ASP A 19 17.50 34.41 14.55
N ALA A 20 16.90 34.34 15.75
CA ALA A 20 17.14 33.24 16.69
C ALA A 20 16.62 31.86 16.16
N LEU A 21 15.48 31.85 15.49
CA LEU A 21 14.93 30.61 14.89
C LEU A 21 15.78 30.11 13.71
N LEU A 22 16.29 31.04 12.90
CA LEU A 22 17.20 30.72 11.81
C LEU A 22 18.53 30.15 12.33
N LEU A 23 19.06 30.71 13.40
CA LEU A 23 20.28 30.22 14.04
C LEU A 23 20.08 28.81 14.63
N LEU A 24 18.94 28.56 15.27
CA LEU A 24 18.59 27.25 15.82
C LEU A 24 18.50 26.19 14.71
N ASN A 25 17.82 26.49 13.60
CA ASN A 25 17.72 25.59 12.45
C ASN A 25 19.09 25.30 11.82
N LEU A 26 19.98 26.30 11.75
CA LEU A 26 21.33 26.10 11.25
C LEU A 26 22.16 25.18 12.16
N ILE A 27 22.04 25.31 13.48
CA ILE A 27 22.70 24.44 14.47
C ILE A 27 22.17 23.00 14.33
N LEU A 28 20.85 22.78 14.18
CA LEU A 28 20.28 21.49 13.98
C LEU A 28 20.72 20.81 12.67
N LEU A 29 20.89 21.62 11.60
CA LEU A 29 21.41 21.12 10.32
C LEU A 29 22.87 20.65 10.47
N ILE A 30 23.72 21.41 11.16
CA ILE A 30 25.13 21.06 11.40
C ILE A 30 25.20 19.75 12.25
N LEU A 31 24.39 19.63 13.29
CA LEU A 31 24.33 18.42 14.13
C LEU A 31 23.93 17.18 13.34
N ASN A 32 22.97 17.29 12.41
CA ASN A 32 22.57 16.18 11.55
C ASN A 32 23.70 15.78 10.58
N ILE A 33 24.42 16.75 10.00
CA ILE A 33 25.53 16.45 9.08
C ILE A 33 26.70 15.78 9.83
N THR A 34 27.06 16.28 11.02
CA THR A 34 28.15 15.70 11.83
C THR A 34 27.79 14.33 12.39
N GLY A 35 26.53 14.12 12.82
CA GLY A 35 26.03 12.82 13.26
C GLY A 35 26.06 11.79 12.15
N GLY A 36 25.59 12.16 10.95
CA GLY A 36 25.62 11.30 9.77
C GLY A 36 27.03 10.88 9.35
N LEU A 37 28.00 11.81 9.40
CA LEU A 37 29.40 11.53 9.09
C LEU A 37 30.06 10.60 10.14
N PHE A 38 29.69 10.72 11.41
CA PHE A 38 30.19 9.86 12.49
C PHE A 38 29.68 8.42 12.31
N LEU A 39 28.38 8.23 12.07
CA LEU A 39 27.78 6.90 11.83
C LEU A 39 28.33 6.26 10.54
N TRP A 40 28.59 7.03 9.48
CA TRP A 40 29.18 6.52 8.25
C TRP A 40 30.64 6.06 8.45
N LYS A 41 31.40 6.73 9.33
CA LYS A 41 32.78 6.34 9.67
C LYS A 41 32.83 5.04 10.47
N GLU A 42 31.91 4.83 11.42
CA GLU A 42 31.79 3.56 12.16
C GLU A 42 31.32 2.40 11.27
N TYR A 43 30.38 2.64 10.38
CA TYR A 43 29.92 1.62 9.43
C TYR A 43 31.03 1.12 8.48
N ARG A 44 31.98 1.99 8.10
CA ARG A 44 33.14 1.62 7.28
C ARG A 44 34.25 0.89 8.06
N ALA A 45 34.24 0.92 9.37
CA ALA A 45 35.30 0.33 10.21
C ALA A 45 35.07 -1.14 10.58
N GLN A 46 34.00 -1.78 10.13
CA GLN A 46 33.77 -3.22 10.32
C GLN A 46 34.51 -4.03 9.24
N PRO A 47 35.48 -4.91 9.61
CA PRO A 47 36.16 -5.74 8.64
C PRO A 47 35.25 -6.88 8.14
N ASN A 48 35.09 -6.97 6.82
CA ASN A 48 34.46 -8.10 6.12
C ASN A 48 35.20 -9.39 6.45
N GLN A 49 34.61 -10.26 7.26
CA GLN A 49 35.03 -11.66 7.34
C GLN A 49 34.34 -12.45 6.22
N ALA A 50 34.99 -12.52 5.08
CA ALA A 50 34.67 -13.50 4.04
C ALA A 50 35.30 -14.83 4.40
N SER A 51 34.49 -15.80 4.79
CA SER A 51 34.93 -17.20 4.93
C SER A 51 34.85 -17.88 3.57
N ALA A 52 36.01 -18.30 3.06
CA ALA A 52 36.18 -19.09 1.83
C ALA A 52 35.69 -20.54 2.02
N PRO A 53 35.19 -21.19 0.96
CA PRO A 53 34.72 -22.58 1.02
C PRO A 53 35.92 -23.57 0.96
N LYS A 54 35.94 -24.52 1.88
CA LYS A 54 36.85 -25.68 1.82
C LYS A 54 36.26 -26.74 0.89
N THR A 55 36.97 -27.01 -0.18
CA THR A 55 36.86 -28.19 -1.05
C THR A 55 37.22 -29.46 -0.27
N SER A 56 36.34 -30.47 -0.30
CA SER A 56 36.73 -31.87 0.00
C SER A 56 36.03 -32.82 -0.96
N GLN A 57 36.82 -33.71 -1.54
CA GLN A 57 36.53 -34.65 -2.61
C GLN A 57 35.66 -35.82 -2.15
N VAL A 58 34.79 -36.21 -3.03
CA VAL A 58 34.39 -37.55 -3.54
C VAL A 58 34.55 -38.80 -2.64
N SER A 59 33.40 -39.45 -2.36
CA SER A 59 33.33 -40.92 -2.45
C SER A 59 31.88 -41.32 -2.82
N GLN A 60 31.77 -42.05 -3.91
CA GLN A 60 30.56 -42.73 -4.41
C GLN A 60 30.14 -43.86 -3.47
N SER A 61 28.85 -43.97 -3.17
CA SER A 61 28.20 -45.28 -2.99
C SER A 61 26.71 -45.14 -3.33
N THR A 62 26.29 -45.97 -4.23
CA THR A 62 24.94 -46.22 -4.75
C THR A 62 24.04 -46.83 -3.68
N SER A 63 22.80 -46.34 -3.52
CA SER A 63 21.63 -47.19 -3.30
C SER A 63 20.32 -46.37 -3.27
N SER A 64 19.48 -46.64 -4.23
CA SER A 64 18.02 -46.72 -4.34
C SER A 64 17.07 -45.99 -3.38
N LYS A 65 16.16 -45.22 -4.03
CA LYS A 65 14.70 -45.05 -3.79
C LYS A 65 14.21 -44.52 -2.43
N GLU A 66 13.70 -43.28 -2.45
CA GLU A 66 12.27 -43.06 -2.24
C GLU A 66 11.92 -41.59 -2.61
N ALA A 67 11.05 -41.46 -3.57
CA ALA A 67 10.44 -40.20 -3.97
C ALA A 67 9.48 -39.77 -2.87
N LYS A 68 9.79 -38.66 -2.19
CA LYS A 68 8.81 -37.97 -1.34
C LYS A 68 8.26 -36.80 -2.12
N ASP A 69 7.05 -37.01 -2.58
CA ASP A 69 6.15 -36.09 -3.24
C ASP A 69 6.03 -34.79 -2.43
N SER A 70 6.64 -33.72 -2.91
CA SER A 70 6.35 -32.37 -2.42
C SER A 70 5.12 -31.88 -3.15
N SER A 71 3.96 -32.23 -2.59
CA SER A 71 2.67 -31.69 -2.98
C SER A 71 2.70 -30.16 -2.84
N SER A 72 3.01 -29.48 -3.94
CA SER A 72 2.64 -28.08 -4.12
C SER A 72 1.12 -28.03 -4.19
N THR A 73 0.49 -27.64 -3.09
CA THR A 73 -0.95 -27.39 -3.04
C THR A 73 -1.24 -26.14 -3.89
N SER A 74 -1.37 -26.33 -5.19
CA SER A 74 -2.04 -25.37 -6.04
C SER A 74 -3.48 -25.30 -5.52
N LYS A 75 -3.83 -24.18 -4.83
CA LYS A 75 -5.23 -23.88 -4.53
C LYS A 75 -5.98 -23.91 -5.85
N SER A 76 -6.84 -24.93 -6.03
CA SER A 76 -7.71 -25.06 -7.20
C SER A 76 -8.50 -23.75 -7.31
N LYS A 77 -8.35 -23.03 -8.44
CA LYS A 77 -9.27 -21.94 -8.79
C LYS A 77 -10.66 -22.58 -8.83
N GLU A 78 -11.50 -22.23 -7.87
CA GLU A 78 -12.91 -22.60 -7.91
C GLU A 78 -13.43 -22.16 -9.28
N ASN A 79 -13.96 -23.09 -10.04
CA ASN A 79 -14.48 -22.81 -11.39
C ASN A 79 -15.86 -22.15 -11.22
N ILE A 80 -15.84 -20.82 -10.95
CA ILE A 80 -17.05 -20.06 -10.65
C ILE A 80 -17.85 -19.89 -11.92
N LYS A 81 -19.08 -20.38 -11.90
CA LYS A 81 -20.03 -20.16 -12.99
C LYS A 81 -20.60 -18.74 -12.90
N TRP A 82 -20.49 -17.98 -13.97
CA TRP A 82 -21.06 -16.64 -14.10
C TRP A 82 -22.35 -16.69 -14.89
N VAL A 83 -23.37 -15.98 -14.41
CA VAL A 83 -24.74 -16.02 -14.96
C VAL A 83 -25.14 -14.60 -15.37
N LYS A 84 -25.62 -14.46 -16.62
CA LYS A 84 -26.15 -13.21 -17.17
C LYS A 84 -27.34 -12.73 -16.34
N GLN A 85 -27.41 -11.42 -16.11
CA GLN A 85 -28.50 -10.77 -15.40
C GLN A 85 -29.40 -10.00 -16.39
N ASP A 86 -30.71 -9.99 -16.13
CA ASP A 86 -31.69 -9.25 -16.93
C ASP A 86 -31.69 -7.75 -16.58
N GLN A 87 -31.35 -7.42 -15.35
CA GLN A 87 -31.26 -6.04 -14.86
C GLN A 87 -29.81 -5.59 -14.71
N PRO A 88 -29.49 -4.30 -14.89
CA PRO A 88 -28.15 -3.77 -14.67
C PRO A 88 -27.66 -4.08 -13.26
N ILE A 89 -26.42 -4.59 -13.18
CA ILE A 89 -25.78 -4.90 -11.91
C ILE A 89 -25.40 -3.62 -11.19
N LYS A 90 -25.66 -3.58 -9.87
CA LYS A 90 -25.09 -2.62 -8.95
C LYS A 90 -23.92 -3.27 -8.22
N LEU A 91 -22.72 -2.70 -8.36
CA LEU A 91 -21.53 -3.17 -7.68
C LEU A 91 -21.27 -2.32 -6.43
N PRO A 92 -21.55 -2.82 -5.22
CA PRO A 92 -21.11 -2.16 -4.00
C PRO A 92 -19.58 -2.21 -3.87
N ILE A 93 -18.97 -1.08 -3.54
CA ILE A 93 -17.54 -0.97 -3.21
C ILE A 93 -17.44 -0.53 -1.76
N LEU A 94 -16.69 -1.29 -0.96
CA LEU A 94 -16.35 -0.93 0.42
C LEU A 94 -14.89 -0.49 0.44
N MET A 95 -14.68 0.82 0.59
CA MET A 95 -13.36 1.44 0.62
C MET A 95 -12.87 1.56 2.06
N TYR A 96 -11.66 1.12 2.31
CA TYR A 96 -10.90 1.25 3.55
C TYR A 96 -9.59 1.98 3.29
N HIS A 97 -8.94 2.45 4.37
CA HIS A 97 -7.57 2.95 4.35
C HIS A 97 -6.79 2.21 5.44
N ALA A 98 -6.73 2.75 6.64
CA ALA A 98 -5.99 2.18 7.76
C ALA A 98 -6.78 1.15 8.57
N ILE A 99 -6.13 0.05 8.95
CA ILE A 99 -6.69 -1.00 9.81
C ILE A 99 -5.82 -1.17 11.05
N HIS A 100 -6.05 -0.33 12.04
CA HIS A 100 -5.40 -0.40 13.35
C HIS A 100 -6.27 0.23 14.45
N ASP A 101 -5.91 0.03 15.70
CA ASP A 101 -6.56 0.73 16.81
C ASP A 101 -6.09 2.19 16.84
N MET A 102 -7.02 3.12 16.64
CA MET A 102 -6.74 4.54 16.51
C MET A 102 -6.09 5.12 17.78
N ALA A 103 -4.94 5.75 17.63
CA ALA A 103 -4.32 6.51 18.71
C ALA A 103 -5.01 7.88 18.90
N PRO A 104 -4.99 8.48 20.11
CA PRO A 104 -5.58 9.80 20.32
C PRO A 104 -5.02 10.93 19.42
N SER A 105 -3.75 10.80 19.00
CA SER A 105 -3.09 11.74 18.07
C SER A 105 -3.65 11.69 16.65
N GLU A 106 -4.38 10.63 16.28
CA GLU A 106 -4.93 10.38 14.94
C GLU A 106 -6.39 10.82 14.81
N ALA A 107 -6.95 11.47 15.82
CA ALA A 107 -8.36 11.88 15.86
C ALA A 107 -8.81 12.69 14.63
N ALA A 108 -7.89 13.44 14.01
CA ALA A 108 -8.18 14.18 12.77
C ALA A 108 -8.46 13.25 11.57
N ASN A 109 -7.96 12.01 11.59
CA ASN A 109 -8.08 11.01 10.54
C ASN A 109 -9.05 9.87 10.92
N ALA A 110 -9.86 10.06 11.97
CA ALA A 110 -10.75 9.01 12.48
C ALA A 110 -11.69 8.39 11.42
N GLY A 111 -12.05 9.16 10.38
CA GLY A 111 -12.86 8.67 9.27
C GLY A 111 -12.15 7.69 8.32
N LEU A 112 -10.82 7.57 8.42
CA LEU A 112 -9.99 6.70 7.58
C LEU A 112 -9.49 5.47 8.34
N ILE A 113 -9.74 5.37 9.65
CA ILE A 113 -9.18 4.33 10.51
C ILE A 113 -10.31 3.40 10.99
N VAL A 114 -10.11 2.10 10.81
CA VAL A 114 -11.03 1.06 11.30
C VAL A 114 -10.21 0.07 12.16
N SER A 115 -10.68 -0.20 13.39
CA SER A 115 -9.98 -1.17 14.23
C SER A 115 -10.01 -2.58 13.62
N PRO A 116 -8.97 -3.42 13.85
CA PRO A 116 -8.95 -4.81 13.35
C PRO A 116 -10.18 -5.61 13.80
N ALA A 117 -10.66 -5.42 15.02
CA ALA A 117 -11.87 -6.09 15.52
C ALA A 117 -13.14 -5.67 14.75
N THR A 118 -13.27 -4.37 14.45
CA THR A 118 -14.38 -3.86 13.64
C THR A 118 -14.29 -4.38 12.21
N PHE A 119 -13.11 -4.33 11.60
CA PHE A 119 -12.88 -4.88 10.25
C PHE A 119 -13.23 -6.37 10.19
N GLU A 120 -12.78 -7.16 11.16
CA GLU A 120 -13.14 -8.57 11.24
C GLU A 120 -14.64 -8.79 11.33
N SER A 121 -15.36 -7.97 12.11
CA SER A 121 -16.83 -8.05 12.21
C SER A 121 -17.51 -7.77 10.86
N HIS A 122 -16.99 -6.83 10.08
CA HIS A 122 -17.47 -6.56 8.72
C HIS A 122 -17.29 -7.76 7.80
N LEU A 123 -16.11 -8.39 7.78
CA LEU A 123 -15.85 -9.57 6.94
C LEU A 123 -16.72 -10.76 7.35
N LYS A 124 -16.91 -10.94 8.65
CA LYS A 124 -17.82 -11.97 9.18
C LYS A 124 -19.26 -11.77 8.68
N ALA A 125 -19.77 -10.56 8.80
CA ALA A 125 -21.13 -10.23 8.35
C ALA A 125 -21.29 -10.44 6.82
N LEU A 126 -20.29 -10.03 6.02
CA LEU A 126 -20.28 -10.27 4.57
C LEU A 126 -20.28 -11.76 4.24
N LYS A 127 -19.48 -12.57 4.96
CA LYS A 127 -19.42 -14.02 4.77
C LYS A 127 -20.77 -14.69 5.08
N GLU A 128 -21.36 -14.35 6.22
CA GLU A 128 -22.64 -14.87 6.66
C GLU A 128 -23.79 -14.46 5.73
N ALA A 129 -23.73 -13.26 5.15
CA ALA A 129 -24.70 -12.78 4.16
C ALA A 129 -24.49 -13.35 2.74
N GLY A 130 -23.47 -14.20 2.53
CA GLY A 130 -23.20 -14.88 1.26
C GLY A 130 -22.56 -14.01 0.18
N TYR A 131 -21.83 -12.96 0.59
CA TYR A 131 -21.09 -12.13 -0.35
C TYR A 131 -19.85 -12.84 -0.90
N TYR A 132 -19.62 -12.64 -2.19
CA TYR A 132 -18.41 -12.99 -2.90
C TYR A 132 -17.60 -11.70 -3.18
N THR A 133 -16.35 -11.67 -2.74
CA THR A 133 -15.47 -10.52 -2.95
C THR A 133 -14.80 -10.61 -4.32
N LEU A 134 -14.84 -9.52 -5.08
CA LEU A 134 -14.34 -9.45 -6.45
C LEU A 134 -12.87 -9.04 -6.51
N SER A 135 -12.14 -9.58 -7.50
CA SER A 135 -10.93 -8.96 -8.03
C SER A 135 -11.28 -7.85 -9.03
N PRO A 136 -10.32 -6.97 -9.43
CA PRO A 136 -10.55 -5.97 -10.47
C PRO A 136 -11.10 -6.56 -11.78
N ASP A 137 -10.51 -7.65 -12.27
CA ASP A 137 -10.98 -8.33 -13.48
C ASP A 137 -12.41 -8.86 -13.35
N GLU A 138 -12.76 -9.40 -12.20
CA GLU A 138 -14.11 -9.89 -11.92
C GLU A 138 -15.12 -8.74 -11.80
N ALA A 139 -14.70 -7.61 -11.21
CA ALA A 139 -15.50 -6.39 -11.14
C ALA A 139 -15.75 -5.82 -12.55
N TYR A 140 -14.71 -5.73 -13.36
CA TYR A 140 -14.81 -5.32 -14.77
C TYR A 140 -15.76 -6.25 -15.55
N LYS A 141 -15.58 -7.58 -15.43
CA LYS A 141 -16.44 -8.56 -16.04
C LYS A 141 -17.90 -8.41 -15.62
N ALA A 142 -18.16 -8.27 -14.31
CA ALA A 142 -19.50 -8.09 -13.79
C ALA A 142 -20.20 -6.88 -14.44
N LEU A 143 -19.51 -5.75 -14.53
CA LEU A 143 -20.05 -4.49 -15.06
C LEU A 143 -20.21 -4.49 -16.58
N THR A 144 -19.23 -5.01 -17.33
CA THR A 144 -19.23 -4.93 -18.80
C THR A 144 -20.06 -6.05 -19.44
N GLU A 145 -20.04 -7.25 -18.85
CA GLU A 145 -20.81 -8.38 -19.34
C GLU A 145 -22.17 -8.53 -18.67
N ASN A 146 -22.46 -7.76 -17.63
CA ASN A 146 -23.68 -7.85 -16.81
C ASN A 146 -23.93 -9.26 -16.27
N VAL A 147 -22.90 -9.86 -15.62
CA VAL A 147 -22.93 -11.22 -15.10
C VAL A 147 -22.59 -11.27 -13.60
N LEU A 148 -23.20 -12.19 -12.88
CA LEU A 148 -22.88 -12.45 -11.46
C LEU A 148 -22.42 -13.88 -11.26
N PRO A 149 -21.59 -14.17 -10.24
CA PRO A 149 -21.36 -15.53 -9.78
C PRO A 149 -22.68 -16.18 -9.35
N GLU A 150 -22.92 -17.42 -9.80
CA GLU A 150 -24.16 -18.13 -9.54
C GLU A 150 -24.46 -18.21 -8.03
N ASN A 151 -25.65 -17.77 -7.63
CA ASN A 151 -26.12 -17.77 -6.24
C ASN A 151 -25.27 -16.94 -5.25
N LYS A 152 -24.55 -15.93 -5.73
CA LYS A 152 -23.75 -15.04 -4.88
C LYS A 152 -24.23 -13.59 -4.97
N LYS A 153 -24.14 -12.88 -3.86
CA LYS A 153 -24.06 -11.41 -3.83
C LYS A 153 -22.61 -10.99 -4.07
N ILE A 154 -22.39 -9.87 -4.70
CA ILE A 154 -21.03 -9.38 -4.97
C ILE A 154 -20.72 -8.13 -4.15
N ILE A 155 -19.44 -7.98 -3.84
CA ILE A 155 -18.89 -6.76 -3.24
C ILE A 155 -17.42 -6.64 -3.64
N TRP A 156 -16.95 -5.41 -3.81
CA TRP A 156 -15.53 -5.15 -4.02
C TRP A 156 -14.95 -4.46 -2.78
N LEU A 157 -13.92 -5.06 -2.18
CA LEU A 157 -13.19 -4.49 -1.04
C LEU A 157 -11.96 -3.79 -1.57
N THR A 158 -11.82 -2.49 -1.32
CA THR A 158 -10.67 -1.69 -1.71
C THR A 158 -9.99 -1.06 -0.51
N PHE A 159 -8.68 -0.90 -0.59
CA PHE A 159 -7.84 -0.26 0.42
C PHE A 159 -6.93 0.73 -0.28
N ASP A 160 -6.96 1.99 0.13
CA ASP A 160 -6.16 3.04 -0.47
C ASP A 160 -4.86 3.29 0.33
N ASP A 161 -3.92 4.03 -0.25
CA ASP A 161 -2.69 4.55 0.34
C ASP A 161 -1.54 3.57 0.58
N SER A 162 -1.68 2.28 0.30
CA SER A 162 -0.60 1.28 0.50
C SER A 162 -0.08 1.19 1.93
N LEU A 163 -0.90 1.45 2.95
CA LEU A 163 -0.48 1.47 4.35
C LEU A 163 0.02 0.11 4.82
N LYS A 164 1.03 0.12 5.68
CA LYS A 164 1.68 -1.09 6.23
C LYS A 164 0.71 -2.01 6.99
N ASP A 165 -0.31 -1.44 7.60
CA ASP A 165 -1.31 -2.18 8.34
C ASP A 165 -2.23 -3.02 7.46
N PHE A 166 -2.29 -2.76 6.15
CA PHE A 166 -2.92 -3.69 5.23
C PHE A 166 -2.25 -5.07 5.27
N TYR A 167 -0.91 -5.14 5.31
CA TYR A 167 -0.18 -6.39 5.43
C TYR A 167 -0.27 -6.99 6.84
N THR A 168 -0.05 -6.16 7.86
CA THR A 168 0.10 -6.67 9.24
C THR A 168 -1.22 -6.95 9.95
N GLN A 169 -2.32 -6.30 9.56
CA GLN A 169 -3.62 -6.40 10.21
C GLN A 169 -4.73 -6.89 9.27
N ALA A 170 -4.95 -6.22 8.14
CA ALA A 170 -6.07 -6.55 7.26
C ALA A 170 -5.89 -7.91 6.54
N TYR A 171 -4.72 -8.16 5.99
CA TYR A 171 -4.44 -9.35 5.18
C TYR A 171 -4.62 -10.68 5.94
N PRO A 172 -4.15 -10.86 7.18
CA PRO A 172 -4.44 -12.08 7.96
C PRO A 172 -5.94 -12.31 8.17
N ILE A 173 -6.71 -11.24 8.38
CA ILE A 173 -8.16 -11.33 8.54
C ILE A 173 -8.83 -11.69 7.22
N LEU A 174 -8.43 -11.06 6.10
CA LEU A 174 -8.91 -11.41 4.76
C LEU A 174 -8.66 -12.88 4.43
N GLN A 175 -7.46 -13.40 4.75
CA GLN A 175 -7.14 -14.81 4.56
C GLN A 175 -8.01 -15.74 5.42
N LYS A 176 -8.24 -15.40 6.70
CA LYS A 176 -9.10 -16.16 7.62
C LYS A 176 -10.51 -16.33 7.05
N TYR A 177 -11.07 -15.30 6.44
CA TYR A 177 -12.41 -15.33 5.82
C TYR A 177 -12.40 -15.79 4.35
N GLN A 178 -11.23 -16.05 3.78
CA GLN A 178 -11.05 -16.40 2.35
C GLN A 178 -11.65 -15.34 1.42
N MET A 179 -11.42 -14.08 1.74
CA MET A 179 -11.89 -12.93 0.97
C MET A 179 -10.74 -12.29 0.19
N LYS A 180 -11.05 -11.83 -1.02
CA LYS A 180 -10.15 -11.03 -1.85
C LYS A 180 -10.33 -9.55 -1.53
N ALA A 181 -9.28 -8.78 -1.72
CA ALA A 181 -9.31 -7.33 -1.69
C ALA A 181 -8.32 -6.74 -2.70
N THR A 182 -8.53 -5.49 -3.06
CA THR A 182 -7.62 -4.70 -3.89
C THR A 182 -6.99 -3.62 -3.03
N ASN A 183 -5.67 -3.48 -3.08
CA ASN A 183 -4.96 -2.35 -2.52
C ASN A 183 -4.56 -1.41 -3.66
N ASN A 184 -4.94 -0.15 -3.57
CA ASN A 184 -4.60 0.91 -4.53
C ASN A 184 -3.30 1.57 -4.07
N VAL A 185 -2.25 1.45 -4.88
CA VAL A 185 -0.85 1.65 -4.47
C VAL A 185 -0.35 3.02 -4.86
N ILE A 186 0.12 3.81 -3.88
CA ILE A 186 0.92 5.01 -4.12
C ILE A 186 2.36 4.56 -4.40
N THR A 187 2.70 4.41 -5.69
CA THR A 187 3.93 3.73 -6.09
C THR A 187 5.21 4.45 -5.70
N GLY A 188 5.21 5.78 -5.64
CA GLY A 188 6.35 6.57 -5.19
C GLY A 188 6.67 6.36 -3.70
N PHE A 189 5.66 6.11 -2.86
CA PHE A 189 5.89 5.82 -1.44
C PHE A 189 6.51 4.44 -1.23
N VAL A 190 6.07 3.44 -2.02
CA VAL A 190 6.68 2.10 -2.05
C VAL A 190 8.13 2.18 -2.51
N GLN A 191 8.42 2.93 -3.58
CA GLN A 191 9.77 3.12 -4.10
C GLN A 191 10.68 3.86 -3.12
N ALA A 192 10.14 4.80 -2.36
CA ALA A 192 10.88 5.53 -1.32
C ALA A 192 11.21 4.66 -0.08
N GLY A 193 10.63 3.47 0.05
CA GLY A 193 10.88 2.56 1.16
C GLY A 193 10.41 3.12 2.51
N ARG A 194 9.28 3.83 2.55
CA ARG A 194 8.72 4.40 3.77
C ARG A 194 8.32 3.27 4.73
N GLU A 195 8.61 3.43 6.02
CA GLU A 195 8.33 2.42 7.06
C GLU A 195 6.84 2.18 7.29
N ASP A 196 6.02 3.20 7.07
CA ASP A 196 4.56 3.17 7.22
C ASP A 196 3.82 2.62 6.00
N ILE A 197 4.55 2.26 4.93
CA ILE A 197 4.03 1.81 3.64
C ILE A 197 4.44 0.34 3.38
N LEU A 198 3.65 -0.36 2.58
CA LEU A 198 3.96 -1.70 2.10
C LEU A 198 5.29 -1.73 1.35
N THR A 199 6.06 -2.78 1.56
CA THR A 199 7.22 -3.07 0.71
C THR A 199 6.79 -3.80 -0.56
N LEU A 200 7.62 -3.75 -1.59
CA LEU A 200 7.35 -4.46 -2.85
C LEU A 200 7.31 -5.98 -2.64
N GLU A 201 8.09 -6.51 -1.72
CA GLU A 201 8.12 -7.92 -1.35
C GLU A 201 6.79 -8.36 -0.71
N GLU A 202 6.25 -7.57 0.22
CA GLU A 202 4.94 -7.83 0.84
C GLU A 202 3.81 -7.77 -0.19
N ILE A 203 3.86 -6.80 -1.11
CA ILE A 203 2.91 -6.69 -2.22
C ILE A 203 2.95 -7.97 -3.09
N LYS A 204 4.15 -8.45 -3.45
CA LYS A 204 4.31 -9.68 -4.24
C LYS A 204 3.80 -10.91 -3.51
N GLU A 205 4.08 -11.05 -2.22
CA GLU A 205 3.59 -12.14 -1.39
C GLU A 205 2.07 -12.16 -1.34
N MET A 206 1.44 -11.04 -1.02
CA MET A 206 -0.02 -10.93 -0.94
C MET A 206 -0.69 -11.19 -2.28
N LYS A 207 -0.09 -10.72 -3.39
CA LYS A 207 -0.58 -10.98 -4.75
C LYS A 207 -0.57 -12.47 -5.09
N GLN A 208 0.49 -13.19 -4.74
CA GLN A 208 0.56 -14.65 -4.94
C GLN A 208 -0.53 -15.39 -4.13
N ASN A 209 -1.00 -14.78 -3.06
CA ASN A 209 -2.06 -15.30 -2.20
C ASN A 209 -3.45 -14.74 -2.49
N GLY A 210 -3.64 -14.08 -3.65
CA GLY A 210 -4.95 -13.70 -4.17
C GLY A 210 -5.43 -12.29 -3.87
N MET A 211 -4.58 -11.42 -3.31
CA MET A 211 -4.85 -9.98 -3.24
C MET A 211 -4.51 -9.32 -4.59
N SER A 212 -5.17 -8.22 -4.90
CA SER A 212 -4.91 -7.41 -6.09
C SER A 212 -4.27 -6.08 -5.72
N PHE A 213 -3.46 -5.54 -6.62
CA PHE A 213 -2.77 -4.26 -6.43
C PHE A 213 -2.95 -3.42 -7.68
N GLU A 214 -3.57 -2.25 -7.52
CA GLU A 214 -3.98 -1.34 -8.58
C GLU A 214 -3.45 0.07 -8.33
N ASP A 215 -3.73 1.00 -9.24
CA ASP A 215 -3.10 2.31 -9.28
C ASP A 215 -3.73 3.32 -8.30
N HIS A 216 -2.88 4.05 -7.57
CA HIS A 216 -3.24 5.23 -6.78
C HIS A 216 -2.25 6.38 -7.02
N THR A 217 -1.75 6.50 -8.23
CA THR A 217 -0.74 7.45 -8.70
C THR A 217 0.66 7.24 -8.10
N VAL A 218 1.62 8.05 -8.52
CA VAL A 218 2.98 8.01 -7.96
C VAL A 218 3.03 8.70 -6.60
N ASN A 219 2.48 9.94 -6.50
CA ASN A 219 2.67 10.82 -5.36
C ASN A 219 1.39 11.25 -4.64
N HIS A 220 0.24 10.69 -5.03
CA HIS A 220 -1.07 11.04 -4.48
C HIS A 220 -1.46 12.53 -4.64
N PRO A 221 -1.28 13.15 -5.83
CA PRO A 221 -1.66 14.54 -6.04
C PRO A 221 -3.18 14.71 -6.19
N ASP A 222 -3.65 15.94 -6.00
CA ASP A 222 -5.00 16.31 -6.43
C ASP A 222 -5.04 16.40 -7.96
N LEU A 223 -5.51 15.33 -8.62
CA LEU A 223 -5.57 15.26 -10.08
C LEU A 223 -6.51 16.31 -10.69
N SER A 224 -7.53 16.78 -9.95
CA SER A 224 -8.51 17.75 -10.46
C SER A 224 -7.89 19.13 -10.78
N VAL A 225 -6.76 19.44 -10.16
CA VAL A 225 -6.03 20.71 -10.35
C VAL A 225 -4.63 20.51 -10.93
N SER A 226 -4.24 19.29 -11.23
CA SER A 226 -2.97 18.96 -11.87
C SER A 226 -3.01 19.27 -13.36
N SER A 227 -1.87 19.67 -13.95
CA SER A 227 -1.78 19.84 -15.40
C SER A 227 -1.94 18.50 -16.13
N PRO A 228 -2.38 18.47 -17.39
CA PRO A 228 -2.49 17.23 -18.17
C PRO A 228 -1.18 16.43 -18.23
N ASP A 229 -0.04 17.09 -18.36
CA ASP A 229 1.27 16.41 -18.35
C ASP A 229 1.57 15.77 -17.00
N ALA A 230 1.25 16.46 -15.89
CA ALA A 230 1.41 15.90 -14.56
C ALA A 230 0.45 14.72 -14.31
N GLN A 231 -0.81 14.83 -14.73
CA GLN A 231 -1.77 13.72 -14.66
C GLN A 231 -1.26 12.51 -15.44
N ASN A 232 -0.76 12.71 -16.67
CA ASN A 232 -0.21 11.62 -17.48
C ASN A 232 0.98 10.95 -16.79
N SER A 233 1.94 11.73 -16.28
CA SER A 233 3.11 11.16 -15.57
C SER A 233 2.69 10.38 -14.34
N GLU A 234 1.82 10.95 -13.50
CA GLU A 234 1.36 10.29 -12.28
C GLU A 234 0.67 8.94 -12.54
N LEU A 235 -0.14 8.86 -13.59
CA LEU A 235 -0.86 7.64 -13.93
C LEU A 235 0.00 6.65 -14.72
N GLN A 236 0.78 7.11 -15.71
CA GLN A 236 1.57 6.20 -16.56
C GLN A 236 2.76 5.62 -15.80
N ASP A 237 3.49 6.43 -15.03
CA ASP A 237 4.67 5.96 -14.28
C ASP A 237 4.25 5.00 -13.16
N SER A 238 3.12 5.27 -12.48
CA SER A 238 2.56 4.37 -11.48
C SER A 238 2.12 3.04 -12.10
N LYS A 239 1.35 3.08 -13.20
CA LYS A 239 0.96 1.89 -13.94
C LYS A 239 2.17 1.08 -14.40
N GLN A 240 3.19 1.73 -14.98
CA GLN A 240 4.39 1.05 -15.45
C GLN A 240 5.14 0.37 -14.31
N PHE A 241 5.23 1.02 -13.15
CA PHE A 241 5.84 0.42 -11.95
C PHE A 241 5.11 -0.86 -11.54
N LEU A 242 3.79 -0.82 -11.44
CA LEU A 242 2.99 -1.98 -11.05
C LEU A 242 3.09 -3.11 -12.08
N ASP A 243 2.92 -2.81 -13.37
CA ASP A 243 2.96 -3.80 -14.44
C ASP A 243 4.31 -4.51 -14.50
N SER A 244 5.40 -3.75 -14.39
CA SER A 244 6.77 -4.29 -14.47
C SER A 244 7.15 -5.13 -13.26
N ASN A 245 6.77 -4.69 -12.04
CA ASN A 245 7.19 -5.37 -10.82
C ASN A 245 6.27 -6.53 -10.42
N LEU A 246 5.01 -6.50 -10.84
CA LEU A 246 4.00 -7.47 -10.46
C LEU A 246 3.59 -8.40 -11.61
N SER A 247 4.20 -8.26 -12.80
CA SER A 247 3.86 -9.04 -14.00
C SER A 247 2.35 -9.05 -14.27
N GLN A 248 1.76 -7.85 -14.35
CA GLN A 248 0.32 -7.66 -14.54
C GLN A 248 0.05 -6.62 -15.63
N THR A 249 -1.22 -6.43 -15.95
CA THR A 249 -1.74 -5.27 -16.65
C THR A 249 -2.66 -4.54 -15.67
N THR A 250 -2.22 -3.40 -15.14
CA THR A 250 -3.02 -2.56 -14.25
C THR A 250 -4.17 -1.95 -15.03
N THR A 251 -5.39 -2.10 -14.54
CA THR A 251 -6.62 -1.76 -15.27
C THR A 251 -7.50 -0.75 -14.55
N THR A 252 -7.25 -0.50 -13.28
CA THR A 252 -8.06 0.41 -12.47
C THR A 252 -7.21 1.44 -11.76
N VAL A 253 -7.81 2.60 -11.50
CA VAL A 253 -7.23 3.68 -10.70
C VAL A 253 -8.23 4.14 -9.65
N ALA A 254 -7.75 4.35 -8.43
CA ALA A 254 -8.45 5.12 -7.43
C ALA A 254 -7.96 6.57 -7.50
N TYR A 255 -8.90 7.52 -7.58
CA TYR A 255 -8.54 8.95 -7.63
C TYR A 255 -8.11 9.43 -6.24
N PRO A 256 -6.91 10.01 -6.08
CA PRO A 256 -6.47 10.60 -4.82
C PRO A 256 -7.52 11.56 -4.24
N SER A 257 -7.88 11.33 -2.97
CA SER A 257 -8.93 12.09 -2.27
C SER A 257 -10.30 12.12 -2.99
N GLY A 258 -10.54 11.21 -3.93
CA GLY A 258 -11.76 11.14 -4.74
C GLY A 258 -11.97 12.34 -5.67
N ARG A 259 -10.92 13.13 -5.94
CA ARG A 259 -11.01 14.36 -6.73
C ARG A 259 -10.68 14.13 -8.20
N TYR A 260 -11.58 14.58 -9.07
CA TYR A 260 -11.40 14.57 -10.52
C TYR A 260 -12.02 15.83 -11.13
N SER A 261 -11.62 16.17 -12.36
CA SER A 261 -12.25 17.22 -13.17
C SER A 261 -12.95 16.60 -14.38
N GLU A 262 -13.97 17.32 -14.87
CA GLU A 262 -14.62 16.96 -16.13
C GLU A 262 -13.74 17.32 -17.33
#